data_f730c6632fb254a687097acb1fca9af3
#
_entry.id   f730c6632fb254a687097acb1fca9af3
#
_cell.length_a   1.000
_cell.length_b   1.000
_cell.length_c   1.000
_cell.angle_alpha   90.00
_cell.angle_beta   90.00
_cell.angle_gamma   90.00
#
_symmetry.space_group_name_H-M   'P 1'
#
loop_
_entity.id
_entity.type
_entity.pdbx_description
1 polymer ?
#
loop_
_entity_poly.entity_id
_entity_poly.type
_entity_poly.pdbx_seq_one_letter_code
_entity_poly.pdbx_strand_id
1 'polypeptide(L)'
;MAAFVPARAATLGVLAAAFALAACSPTYDWRTISNDASGYTVDLPAKPDKDERSIDVNGTPMRMRVQTAEVAGDVFVVGTLDLPDAQPATQQKALEFLRAGLARNVGAPAEAHAVAVPLATGGSIEGVEMRMAGKAGANGEARTIHARLVAKGARAYQVAIVGRSEPPVEQIDQFFGSFKLY
;
A
#
# COMPACT_ATOMS: atom_id res chain seq x y z
N MET A 1 69.78 22.40 29.05
CA MET A 1 68.87 21.30 29.40
C MET A 1 67.50 21.65 28.85
N ALA A 2 67.13 21.09 27.69
CA ALA A 2 65.85 21.35 27.03
C ALA A 2 64.94 20.14 27.26
N ALA A 3 63.82 20.36 27.86
CA ALA A 3 62.80 19.31 28.14
C ALA A 3 61.91 19.14 26.91
N PHE A 4 61.89 17.94 26.38
CA PHE A 4 61.02 17.46 25.31
C PHE A 4 59.67 17.08 25.91
N VAL A 5 58.55 17.68 25.42
CA VAL A 5 57.16 17.29 25.72
C VAL A 5 56.63 16.51 24.53
N PRO A 6 56.14 15.27 24.68
CA PRO A 6 55.60 14.52 23.56
C PRO A 6 54.17 14.88 23.27
N ALA A 7 53.91 15.32 22.04
CA ALA A 7 52.59 15.50 21.45
C ALA A 7 51.98 14.13 21.06
N ARG A 8 51.17 13.51 21.91
CA ARG A 8 50.42 12.28 21.61
C ARG A 8 49.12 12.21 22.38
N ALA A 9 48.14 13.07 22.03
CA ALA A 9 46.76 12.93 22.60
C ALA A 9 45.63 13.51 21.72
N ALA A 10 45.89 13.85 20.45
CA ALA A 10 44.85 14.53 19.64
C ALA A 10 44.18 13.68 18.53
N THR A 11 44.57 12.42 18.35
CA THR A 11 44.13 11.59 17.20
C THR A 11 42.99 10.60 17.55
N LEU A 12 42.61 10.39 18.78
CA LEU A 12 41.52 9.46 19.17
C LEU A 12 40.13 10.05 19.19
N GLY A 13 40.01 11.40 19.18
CA GLY A 13 38.67 12.07 19.27
C GLY A 13 37.91 12.13 17.94
N VAL A 14 38.57 12.04 16.79
CA VAL A 14 37.91 12.24 15.47
C VAL A 14 37.29 10.95 14.93
N LEU A 15 37.76 9.78 15.34
CA LEU A 15 37.20 8.51 14.86
C LEU A 15 35.89 8.14 15.53
N ALA A 16 35.59 8.60 16.73
CA ALA A 16 34.34 8.31 17.45
C ALA A 16 33.13 9.09 16.93
N ALA A 17 33.35 10.27 16.33
CA ALA A 17 32.27 11.10 15.78
C ALA A 17 31.74 10.60 14.42
N ALA A 18 32.51 9.81 13.67
CA ALA A 18 32.10 9.30 12.36
C ALA A 18 31.12 8.10 12.43
N PHE A 19 31.04 7.40 13.57
CA PHE A 19 30.15 6.25 13.76
C PHE A 19 28.72 6.62 14.20
N ALA A 20 28.47 7.86 14.63
CA ALA A 20 27.15 8.28 15.12
C ALA A 20 26.16 8.68 14.01
N LEU A 21 26.61 8.78 12.76
CA LEU A 21 25.75 9.16 11.61
C LEU A 21 25.20 7.97 10.80
N ALA A 22 25.47 6.74 11.19
CA ALA A 22 25.13 5.55 10.41
C ALA A 22 23.85 4.82 10.88
N ALA A 23 22.99 5.43 11.69
CA ALA A 23 21.86 4.68 12.20
C ALA A 23 20.62 5.52 12.34
N CYS A 24 19.81 5.58 11.32
CA CYS A 24 18.34 5.60 11.32
C CYS A 24 17.85 5.76 9.89
N SER A 25 18.00 4.72 9.08
CA SER A 25 17.11 4.62 7.92
C SER A 25 15.72 4.29 8.48
N PRO A 26 14.72 5.14 8.29
CA PRO A 26 13.38 4.86 8.77
C PRO A 26 12.89 3.55 8.12
N THR A 27 12.19 2.72 8.91
CA THR A 27 11.60 1.46 8.39
C THR A 27 10.67 1.74 7.21
N TYR A 28 9.93 2.86 7.26
CA TYR A 28 9.02 3.32 6.21
C TYR A 28 9.61 4.55 5.53
N ASP A 29 9.95 4.43 4.25
CA ASP A 29 10.41 5.53 3.38
C ASP A 29 9.24 5.98 2.49
N TRP A 30 8.29 6.71 3.09
CA TRP A 30 7.07 7.15 2.44
C TRP A 30 7.34 8.04 1.23
N ARG A 31 6.76 7.66 0.10
CA ARG A 31 6.92 8.35 -1.19
C ARG A 31 5.57 8.57 -1.83
N THR A 32 5.27 9.81 -2.18
CA THR A 32 4.08 10.14 -2.96
C THR A 32 4.26 9.66 -4.40
N ILE A 33 3.39 8.76 -4.83
CA ILE A 33 3.34 8.22 -6.18
C ILE A 33 2.14 8.84 -6.89
N SER A 34 2.41 9.55 -7.99
CA SER A 34 1.37 9.97 -8.94
C SER A 34 1.31 8.96 -10.08
N ASN A 35 0.14 8.41 -10.35
CA ASN A 35 -0.09 7.46 -11.43
C ASN A 35 -1.17 7.99 -12.38
N ASP A 36 -0.76 8.83 -13.32
CA ASP A 36 -1.66 9.49 -14.27
C ASP A 36 -2.38 8.46 -15.17
N ALA A 37 -1.67 7.40 -15.58
CA ALA A 37 -2.25 6.34 -16.38
C ALA A 37 -3.41 5.61 -15.69
N SER A 38 -3.38 5.54 -14.35
CA SER A 38 -4.42 4.92 -13.53
C SER A 38 -5.31 5.93 -12.80
N GLY A 39 -4.98 7.23 -12.82
CA GLY A 39 -5.81 8.31 -12.27
C GLY A 39 -5.86 8.38 -10.75
N TYR A 40 -4.70 8.21 -10.06
CA TYR A 40 -4.61 8.34 -8.61
C TYR A 40 -3.27 8.88 -8.12
N THR A 41 -3.27 9.38 -6.89
CA THR A 41 -2.06 9.57 -6.07
C THR A 41 -2.18 8.74 -4.80
N VAL A 42 -1.04 8.32 -4.25
CA VAL A 42 -0.93 7.58 -2.99
C VAL A 42 0.48 7.69 -2.43
N ASP A 43 0.63 7.65 -1.11
CA ASP A 43 1.93 7.44 -0.49
C ASP A 43 2.18 5.94 -0.34
N LEU A 44 3.33 5.46 -0.82
CA LEU A 44 3.80 4.09 -0.61
C LEU A 44 5.04 4.09 0.29
N PRO A 45 5.16 3.10 1.20
CA PRO A 45 6.22 3.10 2.23
C PRO A 45 7.61 2.71 1.72
N ALA A 46 7.74 2.40 0.44
CA ALA A 46 8.98 2.12 -0.27
C ALA A 46 8.79 2.36 -1.76
N LYS A 47 9.88 2.21 -2.56
CA LYS A 47 9.80 2.23 -4.02
C LYS A 47 8.90 1.07 -4.48
N PRO A 48 7.82 1.34 -5.24
CA PRO A 48 6.93 0.29 -5.66
C PRO A 48 7.48 -0.54 -6.83
N ASP A 49 7.19 -1.82 -6.80
CA ASP A 49 7.16 -2.68 -7.97
C ASP A 49 5.87 -2.50 -8.75
N LYS A 50 5.91 -2.78 -10.05
CA LYS A 50 4.77 -2.64 -10.97
C LYS A 50 4.53 -3.94 -11.72
N ASP A 51 3.27 -4.34 -11.80
CA ASP A 51 2.82 -5.48 -12.58
C ASP A 51 1.57 -5.11 -13.39
N GLU A 52 1.44 -5.69 -14.56
CA GLU A 52 0.24 -5.56 -15.41
C GLU A 52 -0.12 -6.92 -16.00
N ARG A 53 -1.39 -7.30 -15.86
CA ARG A 53 -1.89 -8.56 -16.38
C ARG A 53 -3.35 -8.47 -16.81
N SER A 54 -3.76 -9.35 -17.71
CA SER A 54 -5.18 -9.57 -17.99
C SER A 54 -5.76 -10.53 -16.96
N ILE A 55 -6.90 -10.18 -16.39
CA ILE A 55 -7.68 -11.05 -15.50
C ILE A 55 -9.06 -11.25 -16.07
N ASP A 56 -9.64 -12.44 -15.88
CA ASP A 56 -11.02 -12.70 -16.26
C ASP A 56 -11.96 -12.26 -15.13
N VAL A 57 -12.88 -11.36 -15.47
CA VAL A 57 -13.93 -10.91 -14.56
C VAL A 57 -15.27 -11.42 -15.09
N ASN A 58 -15.70 -12.58 -14.62
CA ASN A 58 -16.97 -13.22 -15.00
C ASN A 58 -17.11 -13.40 -16.53
N GLY A 59 -16.06 -13.89 -17.18
CA GLY A 59 -16.02 -14.14 -18.63
C GLY A 59 -15.58 -12.94 -19.47
N THR A 60 -15.24 -11.80 -18.84
CA THR A 60 -14.74 -10.60 -19.54
C THR A 60 -13.26 -10.37 -19.17
N PRO A 61 -12.34 -10.43 -20.14
CA PRO A 61 -10.94 -10.12 -19.89
C PRO A 61 -10.78 -8.61 -19.64
N MET A 62 -10.20 -8.27 -18.50
CA MET A 62 -9.94 -6.89 -18.08
C MET A 62 -8.47 -6.73 -17.71
N ARG A 63 -7.92 -5.54 -17.96
CA ARG A 63 -6.56 -5.19 -17.60
C ARG A 63 -6.48 -4.80 -16.13
N MET A 64 -5.63 -5.48 -15.38
CA MET A 64 -5.30 -5.16 -13.99
C MET A 64 -3.87 -4.66 -13.91
N ARG A 65 -3.69 -3.43 -13.45
CA ARG A 65 -2.39 -2.84 -13.12
C ARG A 65 -2.23 -2.81 -11.61
N VAL A 66 -1.06 -3.22 -11.13
CA VAL A 66 -0.78 -3.32 -9.70
C VAL A 66 0.53 -2.61 -9.38
N GLN A 67 0.53 -1.84 -8.30
CA GLN A 67 1.74 -1.34 -7.66
C GLN A 67 1.83 -1.92 -6.25
N THR A 68 2.99 -2.43 -5.88
CA THR A 68 3.23 -3.05 -4.56
C THR A 68 4.48 -2.49 -3.94
N ALA A 69 4.43 -2.26 -2.62
CA ALA A 69 5.61 -1.96 -1.81
C ALA A 69 5.60 -2.87 -0.58
N GLU A 70 6.71 -3.53 -0.30
CA GLU A 70 6.85 -4.42 0.86
C GLU A 70 7.76 -3.79 1.90
N VAL A 71 7.26 -3.69 3.14
CA VAL A 71 8.01 -3.16 4.28
C VAL A 71 7.57 -3.89 5.56
N ALA A 72 8.55 -4.30 6.37
CA ALA A 72 8.33 -4.93 7.67
C ALA A 72 7.47 -6.22 7.63
N GLY A 73 7.37 -6.87 6.47
CA GLY A 73 6.55 -8.07 6.26
C GLY A 73 5.10 -7.77 5.86
N ASP A 74 4.74 -6.49 5.72
CA ASP A 74 3.47 -6.05 5.17
C ASP A 74 3.62 -5.65 3.70
N VAL A 75 2.62 -5.98 2.88
CA VAL A 75 2.55 -5.63 1.46
C VAL A 75 1.47 -4.57 1.26
N PHE A 76 1.88 -3.40 0.80
CA PHE A 76 1.01 -2.29 0.42
C PHE A 76 0.72 -2.39 -1.06
N VAL A 77 -0.55 -2.39 -1.44
CA VAL A 77 -1.00 -2.69 -2.81
C VAL A 77 -1.95 -1.62 -3.29
N VAL A 78 -1.73 -1.13 -4.51
CA VAL A 78 -2.74 -0.38 -5.27
C VAL A 78 -2.98 -1.10 -6.59
N GLY A 79 -4.16 -1.67 -6.74
CA GLY A 79 -4.63 -2.29 -7.96
C GLY A 79 -5.64 -1.39 -8.70
N THR A 80 -5.51 -1.29 -10.01
CA THR A 80 -6.45 -0.60 -10.89
C THR A 80 -6.93 -1.55 -11.96
N LEU A 81 -8.24 -1.78 -12.01
CA LEU A 81 -8.91 -2.59 -13.01
C LEU A 81 -9.56 -1.67 -14.05
N ASP A 82 -9.16 -1.80 -15.31
CA ASP A 82 -9.79 -1.09 -16.42
C ASP A 82 -11.11 -1.78 -16.79
N LEU A 83 -12.21 -1.03 -16.74
CA LEU A 83 -13.55 -1.50 -17.04
C LEU A 83 -13.89 -1.19 -18.52
N PRO A 84 -14.75 -2.00 -19.15
CA PRO A 84 -15.18 -1.75 -20.54
C PRO A 84 -16.00 -0.46 -20.68
N ASP A 85 -16.67 -0.03 -19.61
CA ASP A 85 -17.49 1.18 -19.57
C ASP A 85 -17.60 1.73 -18.14
N ALA A 86 -18.26 2.89 -17.99
CA ALA A 86 -18.49 3.55 -16.70
C ALA A 86 -19.89 3.29 -16.11
N GLN A 87 -20.59 2.26 -16.59
CA GLN A 87 -21.93 1.97 -16.13
C GLN A 87 -21.92 1.49 -14.66
N PRO A 88 -22.89 1.91 -13.82
CA PRO A 88 -22.94 1.50 -12.42
C PRO A 88 -22.96 -0.03 -12.22
N ALA A 89 -23.66 -0.75 -13.10
CA ALA A 89 -23.71 -2.20 -13.06
C ALA A 89 -22.35 -2.86 -13.35
N THR A 90 -21.57 -2.29 -14.26
CA THR A 90 -20.19 -2.76 -14.57
C THR A 90 -19.27 -2.49 -13.39
N GLN A 91 -19.34 -1.29 -12.82
CA GLN A 91 -18.57 -0.92 -11.63
C GLN A 91 -18.89 -1.84 -10.45
N GLN A 92 -20.18 -2.08 -10.17
CA GLN A 92 -20.60 -2.97 -9.08
C GLN A 92 -20.07 -4.39 -9.24
N LYS A 93 -20.20 -4.98 -10.44
CA LYS A 93 -19.65 -6.32 -10.74
C LYS A 93 -18.13 -6.40 -10.50
N ALA A 94 -17.40 -5.36 -10.91
CA ALA A 94 -15.96 -5.28 -10.68
C ALA A 94 -15.61 -5.19 -9.19
N LEU A 95 -16.30 -4.36 -8.42
CA LEU A 95 -16.11 -4.24 -6.97
C LEU A 95 -16.43 -5.55 -6.24
N GLU A 96 -17.50 -6.24 -6.62
CA GLU A 96 -17.86 -7.56 -6.07
C GLU A 96 -16.77 -8.60 -6.39
N PHE A 97 -16.24 -8.61 -7.62
CA PHE A 97 -15.15 -9.50 -8.02
C PHE A 97 -13.88 -9.24 -7.19
N LEU A 98 -13.48 -7.99 -7.02
CA LEU A 98 -12.32 -7.62 -6.20
C LEU A 98 -12.52 -8.00 -4.74
N ARG A 99 -13.70 -7.73 -4.18
CA ARG A 99 -14.07 -8.11 -2.81
C ARG A 99 -14.00 -9.63 -2.60
N ALA A 100 -14.57 -10.40 -3.52
CA ALA A 100 -14.53 -11.87 -3.47
C ALA A 100 -13.10 -12.39 -3.59
N GLY A 101 -12.25 -11.75 -4.41
CA GLY A 101 -10.83 -12.07 -4.52
C GLY A 101 -10.08 -11.90 -3.21
N LEU A 102 -10.29 -10.79 -2.51
CA LEU A 102 -9.69 -10.53 -1.20
C LEU A 102 -10.16 -11.55 -0.16
N ALA A 103 -11.45 -11.82 -0.08
CA ALA A 103 -12.02 -12.78 0.88
C ALA A 103 -11.46 -14.20 0.68
N ARG A 104 -11.28 -14.65 -0.57
CA ARG A 104 -10.65 -15.96 -0.88
C ARG A 104 -9.22 -16.06 -0.36
N ASN A 105 -8.47 -14.95 -0.37
CA ASN A 105 -7.08 -14.93 0.09
C ASN A 105 -6.93 -15.10 1.61
N VAL A 106 -7.99 -14.94 2.37
CA VAL A 106 -7.94 -15.01 3.84
C VAL A 106 -8.82 -16.15 4.38
N GLY A 107 -9.79 -16.63 3.58
CA GLY A 107 -10.75 -17.66 4.01
C GLY A 107 -11.66 -17.18 5.16
N ALA A 108 -11.88 -15.89 5.31
CA ALA A 108 -12.69 -15.28 6.35
C ALA A 108 -13.67 -14.25 5.78
N PRO A 109 -14.84 -14.04 6.42
CA PRO A 109 -15.75 -12.97 6.06
C PRO A 109 -15.10 -11.60 6.28
N ALA A 110 -15.50 -10.61 5.48
CA ALA A 110 -15.07 -9.23 5.62
C ALA A 110 -16.02 -8.45 6.54
N GLU A 111 -15.47 -7.74 7.51
CA GLU A 111 -16.14 -6.60 8.12
C GLU A 111 -16.01 -5.43 7.15
N ALA A 112 -17.14 -4.86 6.73
CA ALA A 112 -17.15 -3.84 5.68
C ALA A 112 -18.08 -2.68 6.04
N HIS A 113 -17.65 -1.46 5.71
CA HIS A 113 -18.46 -0.24 5.87
C HIS A 113 -18.19 0.76 4.74
N ALA A 114 -19.13 1.68 4.53
CA ALA A 114 -18.96 2.76 3.55
C ALA A 114 -17.90 3.76 4.04
N VAL A 115 -17.09 4.27 3.10
CA VAL A 115 -16.04 5.26 3.36
C VAL A 115 -16.04 6.32 2.25
N ALA A 116 -15.71 7.56 2.60
CA ALA A 116 -15.48 8.63 1.63
C ALA A 116 -14.05 8.57 1.08
N VAL A 117 -13.90 8.36 -0.22
CA VAL A 117 -12.61 8.37 -0.93
C VAL A 117 -12.38 9.74 -1.52
N PRO A 118 -11.31 10.46 -1.13
CA PRO A 118 -11.05 11.83 -1.58
C PRO A 118 -10.78 11.91 -3.10
N LEU A 119 -11.22 13.03 -3.69
CA LEU A 119 -10.85 13.43 -5.04
C LEU A 119 -9.78 14.53 -5.00
N ALA A 120 -8.81 14.49 -5.91
CA ALA A 120 -7.77 15.51 -6.02
C ALA A 120 -8.34 16.90 -6.38
N THR A 121 -9.49 16.93 -7.03
CA THR A 121 -10.22 18.16 -7.39
C THR A 121 -11.10 18.71 -6.26
N GLY A 122 -11.10 18.06 -5.09
CA GLY A 122 -11.99 18.36 -3.97
C GLY A 122 -13.23 17.47 -3.94
N GLY A 123 -13.80 17.32 -2.73
CA GLY A 123 -14.90 16.39 -2.48
C GLY A 123 -14.48 14.94 -2.37
N SER A 124 -15.43 14.03 -2.44
CA SER A 124 -15.19 12.59 -2.30
C SER A 124 -16.25 11.78 -3.07
N ILE A 125 -15.95 10.52 -3.30
CA ILE A 125 -16.89 9.51 -3.77
C ILE A 125 -16.98 8.38 -2.76
N GLU A 126 -18.12 7.68 -2.75
CA GLU A 126 -18.32 6.55 -1.87
C GLU A 126 -17.48 5.35 -2.30
N GLY A 127 -16.79 4.76 -1.34
CA GLY A 127 -16.09 3.48 -1.44
C GLY A 127 -16.51 2.55 -0.31
N VAL A 128 -15.91 1.37 -0.28
CA VAL A 128 -16.09 0.38 0.79
C VAL A 128 -14.74 0.10 1.42
N GLU A 129 -14.64 0.28 2.73
CA GLU A 129 -13.49 -0.15 3.51
C GLU A 129 -13.79 -1.48 4.18
N MET A 130 -12.81 -2.38 4.18
CA MET A 130 -12.96 -3.74 4.64
C MET A 130 -11.76 -4.16 5.48
N ARG A 131 -12.04 -4.91 6.54
CA ARG A 131 -11.04 -5.61 7.33
C ARG A 131 -11.36 -7.10 7.35
N MET A 132 -10.33 -7.92 7.17
CA MET A 132 -10.43 -9.38 7.20
C MET A 132 -9.22 -9.93 7.97
N ALA A 133 -9.46 -10.89 8.85
CA ALA A 133 -8.41 -11.62 9.55
C ALA A 133 -8.73 -13.11 9.51
N GLY A 134 -7.75 -13.92 9.13
CA GLY A 134 -7.95 -15.35 8.99
C GLY A 134 -6.64 -16.07 8.74
N LYS A 135 -6.71 -17.19 8.02
CA LYS A 135 -5.57 -18.01 7.68
C LYS A 135 -5.49 -18.22 6.17
N ALA A 136 -4.28 -18.11 5.62
CA ALA A 136 -4.04 -18.24 4.19
C ALA A 136 -2.98 -19.29 3.87
N GLY A 137 -3.02 -19.77 2.63
CA GLY A 137 -2.06 -20.76 2.14
C GLY A 137 -2.26 -22.17 2.72
N ALA A 138 -1.51 -23.14 2.19
CA ALA A 138 -1.57 -24.53 2.59
C ALA A 138 -1.13 -24.77 4.06
N ASN A 139 -0.28 -23.87 4.59
CA ASN A 139 0.25 -23.96 5.95
C ASN A 139 -0.63 -23.26 6.98
N GLY A 140 -1.75 -22.65 6.57
CA GLY A 140 -2.65 -21.94 7.48
C GLY A 140 -2.01 -20.76 8.19
N GLU A 141 -1.14 -20.01 7.53
CA GLU A 141 -0.49 -18.83 8.10
C GLU A 141 -1.51 -17.73 8.40
N ALA A 142 -1.36 -17.06 9.55
CA ALA A 142 -2.18 -15.92 9.89
C ALA A 142 -2.05 -14.83 8.81
N ARG A 143 -3.18 -14.22 8.44
CA ARG A 143 -3.23 -13.13 7.48
C ARG A 143 -4.30 -12.11 7.84
N THR A 144 -3.89 -10.85 7.81
CA THR A 144 -4.78 -9.70 7.97
C THR A 144 -4.77 -8.90 6.67
N ILE A 145 -5.94 -8.47 6.23
CA ILE A 145 -6.11 -7.58 5.09
C ILE A 145 -6.96 -6.38 5.52
N HIS A 146 -6.41 -5.19 5.35
CA HIS A 146 -7.16 -3.95 5.29
C HIS A 146 -7.29 -3.57 3.84
N ALA A 147 -8.50 -3.26 3.36
CA ALA A 147 -8.69 -2.91 1.97
C ALA A 147 -9.76 -1.82 1.81
N ARG A 148 -9.56 -0.99 0.80
CA ARG A 148 -10.56 -0.02 0.33
C ARG A 148 -10.82 -0.27 -1.14
N LEU A 149 -12.09 -0.41 -1.50
CA LEU A 149 -12.56 -0.59 -2.87
C LEU A 149 -13.39 0.61 -3.28
N VAL A 150 -13.16 1.10 -4.49
CA VAL A 150 -13.89 2.24 -5.05
C VAL A 150 -13.92 2.16 -6.57
N ALA A 151 -14.96 2.67 -7.22
CA ALA A 151 -15.02 2.80 -8.67
C ALA A 151 -15.22 4.27 -9.08
N LYS A 152 -14.54 4.69 -10.16
CA LYS A 152 -14.68 6.02 -10.75
C LYS A 152 -14.50 5.94 -12.27
N GLY A 153 -15.52 6.40 -13.02
CA GLY A 153 -15.50 6.28 -14.46
C GLY A 153 -15.39 4.81 -14.90
N ALA A 154 -14.57 4.54 -15.90
CA ALA A 154 -14.30 3.19 -16.38
C ALA A 154 -13.12 2.52 -15.63
N ARG A 155 -13.05 2.68 -14.31
CA ARG A 155 -12.02 2.05 -13.47
C ARG A 155 -12.57 1.62 -12.11
N ALA A 156 -12.09 0.48 -11.61
CA ALA A 156 -12.23 0.07 -10.23
C ALA A 156 -10.84 -0.03 -9.57
N TYR A 157 -10.78 0.36 -8.31
CA TYR A 157 -9.55 0.43 -7.53
C TYR A 157 -9.64 -0.46 -6.30
N GLN A 158 -8.54 -1.12 -6.02
CA GLN A 158 -8.30 -1.88 -4.80
C GLN A 158 -7.05 -1.33 -4.15
N VAL A 159 -7.19 -0.71 -2.99
CA VAL A 159 -6.09 -0.24 -2.14
C VAL A 159 -6.06 -1.16 -0.93
N ALA A 160 -4.93 -1.81 -0.66
CA ALA A 160 -4.89 -2.81 0.41
C ALA A 160 -3.53 -2.88 1.12
N ILE A 161 -3.57 -3.23 2.40
CA ILE A 161 -2.41 -3.67 3.18
C ILE A 161 -2.66 -5.14 3.53
N VAL A 162 -1.68 -5.98 3.22
CA VAL A 162 -1.72 -7.43 3.47
C VAL A 162 -0.54 -7.79 4.36
N GLY A 163 -0.81 -8.27 5.57
CA GLY A 163 0.20 -8.64 6.55
C GLY A 163 -0.10 -9.97 7.24
N ARG A 164 0.80 -10.38 8.14
CA ARG A 164 0.60 -11.53 9.03
C ARG A 164 -0.07 -11.14 10.35
N SER A 165 0.02 -9.90 10.72
CA SER A 165 -0.58 -9.29 11.91
C SER A 165 -1.20 -7.94 11.56
N GLU A 166 -1.85 -7.32 12.51
CA GLU A 166 -2.39 -5.97 12.38
C GLU A 166 -1.25 -4.97 12.19
N PRO A 167 -1.23 -4.19 11.10
CA PRO A 167 -0.26 -3.12 10.93
C PRO A 167 -0.47 -2.02 11.98
N PRO A 168 0.57 -1.22 12.33
CA PRO A 168 0.38 -0.04 13.17
C PRO A 168 -0.66 0.91 12.58
N VAL A 169 -1.55 1.46 13.41
CA VAL A 169 -2.66 2.32 12.99
C VAL A 169 -2.18 3.54 12.19
N GLU A 170 -1.06 4.12 12.56
CA GLU A 170 -0.46 5.28 11.88
C GLU A 170 -0.08 4.95 10.42
N GLN A 171 0.32 3.70 10.15
CA GLN A 171 0.67 3.25 8.80
C GLN A 171 -0.59 3.02 7.95
N ILE A 172 -1.64 2.49 8.58
CA ILE A 172 -2.96 2.34 7.96
C ILE A 172 -3.50 3.73 7.57
N ASP A 173 -3.49 4.67 8.50
CA ASP A 173 -4.01 6.03 8.31
C ASP A 173 -3.20 6.79 7.25
N GLN A 174 -1.86 6.70 7.26
CA GLN A 174 -1.00 7.32 6.26
C GLN A 174 -1.32 6.81 4.86
N PHE A 175 -1.38 5.49 4.69
CA PHE A 175 -1.61 4.87 3.39
C PHE A 175 -2.98 5.20 2.82
N PHE A 176 -4.05 4.90 3.56
CA PHE A 176 -5.41 5.13 3.08
C PHE A 176 -5.78 6.61 3.03
N GLY A 177 -5.26 7.43 3.96
CA GLY A 177 -5.48 8.87 3.98
C GLY A 177 -4.83 9.63 2.82
N SER A 178 -3.71 9.09 2.30
CA SER A 178 -3.00 9.67 1.16
C SER A 178 -3.62 9.33 -0.20
N PHE A 179 -4.44 8.26 -0.29
CA PHE A 179 -5.03 7.82 -1.55
C PHE A 179 -6.11 8.78 -2.04
N LYS A 180 -5.91 9.33 -3.25
CA LYS A 180 -6.83 10.27 -3.91
C LYS A 180 -6.99 9.92 -5.37
N LEU A 181 -8.20 10.09 -5.90
CA LEU A 181 -8.53 9.88 -7.32
C LEU A 181 -8.63 11.21 -8.08
N TYR A 182 -8.23 11.24 -9.36
CA TYR A 182 -8.38 12.39 -10.29
C TYR A 182 -8.83 11.97 -11.68
#